data_1d5470559e2d7a43d8331b9eee264be4
#
_entry.id   1d5470559e2d7a43d8331b9eee264be4
#
_cell.length_a   1.000
_cell.length_b   1.000
_cell.length_c   1.000
_cell.angle_alpha   90.00
_cell.angle_beta   90.00
_cell.angle_gamma   90.00
#
_symmetry.space_group_name_H-M   'P 1'
#
loop_
_entity.id
_entity.type
_entity.pdbx_description
1 polymer ?
#
loop_
_entity_poly.entity_id
_entity_poly.type
_entity_poly.pdbx_seq_one_letter_code
_entity_poly.pdbx_strand_id
1 'polypeptide(L)'
;MNAWIGKLANGTIATVQTMPWDYRPWGCGSGDNGSCNNGWIQFEIGEDDLTDPIYFHAVYNEACQLTAYLCKMFNIDPNGTVEMNGI
;
A
#
# COMPACT_ATOMS: atom_id res chain seq x y z
N MET A 1 7.96 1.58 3.50
CA MET A 1 6.83 1.52 2.55
C MET A 1 7.25 1.92 1.16
N ASN A 2 6.61 1.34 0.17
CA ASN A 2 6.89 1.69 -1.23
C ASN A 2 6.06 2.88 -1.70
N ALA A 3 4.93 3.13 -1.07
CA ALA A 3 4.05 4.24 -1.42
C ALA A 3 3.28 4.74 -0.21
N TRP A 4 2.80 5.97 -0.32
CA TRP A 4 1.96 6.62 0.67
C TRP A 4 0.75 7.24 -0.02
N ILE A 5 -0.41 7.08 0.59
CA ILE A 5 -1.66 7.68 0.13
C ILE A 5 -2.11 8.69 1.19
N GLY A 6 -2.47 9.88 0.76
CA GLY A 6 -2.95 10.89 1.69
C GLY A 6 -3.25 12.21 1.01
N LYS A 7 -3.46 13.22 1.84
CA LYS A 7 -3.79 14.56 1.39
C LYS A 7 -2.52 15.39 1.22
N LEU A 8 -2.33 15.93 0.04
CA LEU A 8 -1.24 16.86 -0.26
C LEU A 8 -1.55 18.25 0.35
N ALA A 9 -0.55 19.12 0.37
CA ALA A 9 -0.69 20.47 0.91
C ALA A 9 -1.79 21.28 0.23
N ASN A 10 -2.08 21.01 -1.05
CA ASN A 10 -3.14 21.66 -1.80
C ASN A 10 -4.53 21.05 -1.60
N GLY A 11 -4.65 20.05 -0.71
CA GLY A 11 -5.92 19.37 -0.43
C GLY A 11 -6.24 18.19 -1.33
N THR A 12 -5.43 17.91 -2.32
CA THR A 12 -5.64 16.79 -3.26
C THR A 12 -5.25 15.47 -2.59
N ILE A 13 -6.08 14.44 -2.75
CA ILE A 13 -5.75 13.07 -2.35
C ILE A 13 -4.91 12.45 -3.46
N ALA A 14 -3.77 11.88 -3.09
CA ALA A 14 -2.85 11.33 -4.06
C ALA A 14 -2.06 10.16 -3.50
N THR A 15 -1.53 9.35 -4.42
CA THR A 15 -0.53 8.32 -4.12
C THR A 15 0.84 8.87 -4.44
N VAL A 16 1.75 8.76 -3.48
CA VAL A 16 3.16 9.15 -3.66
C VAL A 16 4.01 7.89 -3.55
N GLN A 17 4.71 7.56 -4.63
CA GLN A 17 5.67 6.47 -4.60
C GLN A 17 6.94 6.93 -3.88
N THR A 18 7.30 6.25 -2.80
CA THR A 18 8.41 6.65 -1.93
C THR A 18 9.69 5.88 -2.21
N MET A 19 9.59 4.72 -2.88
CA MET A 19 10.73 3.93 -3.32
C MET A 19 10.29 3.00 -4.47
N PRO A 20 11.24 2.47 -5.26
CA PRO A 20 10.91 1.49 -6.29
C PRO A 20 10.15 0.29 -5.73
N TRP A 21 9.27 -0.29 -6.56
CA TRP A 21 8.39 -1.38 -6.12
C TRP A 21 9.17 -2.66 -5.73
N ASP A 22 10.34 -2.86 -6.28
CA ASP A 22 11.18 -4.02 -6.01
C ASP A 22 12.16 -3.82 -4.85
N TYR A 23 12.18 -2.62 -4.24
CA TYR A 23 12.99 -2.36 -3.06
C TYR A 23 12.29 -2.89 -1.82
N ARG A 24 13.10 -3.38 -0.87
CA ARG A 24 12.60 -3.92 0.40
C ARG A 24 12.12 -2.79 1.31
N PRO A 25 10.81 -2.67 1.58
CA PRO A 25 10.32 -1.68 2.53
C PRO A 25 10.49 -2.18 3.97
N TRP A 26 10.33 -1.28 4.91
CA TRP A 26 10.26 -1.61 6.33
C TRP A 26 8.88 -1.19 6.85
N GLY A 27 7.89 -2.07 6.73
CA GLY A 27 6.50 -1.78 7.10
C GLY A 27 5.92 -2.72 8.14
N CYS A 28 6.64 -3.80 8.46
CA CYS A 28 6.20 -4.76 9.47
C CYS A 28 7.41 -5.34 10.22
N GLY A 29 7.13 -6.07 11.29
CA GLY A 29 8.17 -6.77 12.02
C GLY A 29 8.66 -8.02 11.30
N SER A 30 9.64 -8.68 11.90
CA SER A 30 10.13 -9.98 11.48
C SER A 30 9.82 -11.01 12.55
N GLY A 31 9.63 -12.26 12.16
CA GLY A 31 9.39 -13.36 13.06
C GLY A 31 10.11 -14.63 12.59
N ASP A 32 9.88 -15.72 13.29
CA ASP A 32 10.53 -17.00 13.01
C ASP A 32 10.19 -17.52 11.61
N ASN A 33 9.00 -17.19 11.10
CA ASN A 33 8.53 -17.62 9.79
C ASN A 33 8.89 -16.64 8.67
N GLY A 34 9.51 -15.51 8.98
CA GLY A 34 9.89 -14.53 8.00
C GLY A 34 9.25 -13.17 8.21
N SER A 35 9.16 -12.39 7.14
CA SER A 35 8.64 -11.02 7.20
C SER A 35 8.03 -10.61 5.86
N CYS A 36 6.89 -9.92 5.91
CA CYS A 36 6.31 -9.32 4.71
C CYS A 36 7.15 -8.16 4.16
N ASN A 37 8.21 -7.74 4.84
CA ASN A 37 9.19 -6.82 4.25
C ASN A 37 9.98 -7.48 3.11
N ASN A 38 10.00 -8.81 3.03
CA ASN A 38 10.78 -9.55 2.04
C ASN A 38 9.90 -9.92 0.84
N GLY A 39 9.93 -9.11 -0.21
CA GLY A 39 9.28 -9.42 -1.48
C GLY A 39 7.83 -8.94 -1.60
N TRP A 40 7.29 -8.25 -0.62
CA TRP A 40 5.93 -7.73 -0.65
C TRP A 40 5.94 -6.23 -0.90
N ILE A 41 5.02 -5.77 -1.72
CA ILE A 41 4.78 -4.34 -1.91
C ILE A 41 3.94 -3.84 -0.73
N GLN A 42 4.34 -2.73 -0.15
CA GLN A 42 3.65 -2.14 1.00
C GLN A 42 3.36 -0.68 0.76
N PHE A 43 2.17 -0.25 1.18
CA PHE A 43 1.82 1.16 1.20
C PHE A 43 1.08 1.50 2.48
N GLU A 44 1.10 2.78 2.83
CA GLU A 44 0.40 3.29 4.00
C GLU A 44 -0.62 4.36 3.58
N ILE A 45 -1.69 4.45 4.34
CA ILE A 45 -2.70 5.50 4.19
C ILE A 45 -2.53 6.46 5.36
N GLY A 46 -2.38 7.74 5.07
CA GLY A 46 -2.21 8.76 6.10
C GLY A 46 -3.46 8.94 6.94
N GLU A 47 -3.27 9.10 8.25
CA GLU A 47 -4.34 9.35 9.21
C GLU A 47 -4.57 10.85 9.37
N ASP A 48 -5.19 11.48 8.36
CA ASP A 48 -5.42 12.93 8.40
C ASP A 48 -6.57 13.28 9.33
N ASP A 49 -7.75 12.69 9.10
CA ASP A 49 -8.93 12.89 9.95
C ASP A 49 -9.75 11.60 9.99
N LEU A 50 -9.70 10.91 11.12
CA LEU A 50 -10.35 9.62 11.31
C LEU A 50 -11.88 9.72 11.37
N THR A 51 -12.43 10.93 11.50
CA THR A 51 -13.87 11.15 11.60
C THR A 51 -14.47 11.75 10.33
N ASP A 52 -13.67 12.08 9.34
CA ASP A 52 -14.13 12.68 8.08
C ASP A 52 -14.47 11.60 7.05
N PRO A 53 -15.77 11.35 6.77
CA PRO A 53 -16.13 10.33 5.78
C PRO A 53 -15.73 10.70 4.36
N ILE A 54 -15.61 11.99 4.04
CA ILE A 54 -15.15 12.43 2.71
C ILE A 54 -13.70 12.03 2.50
N TYR A 55 -12.85 12.29 3.50
CA TYR A 55 -11.45 11.87 3.46
C TYR A 55 -11.34 10.35 3.36
N PHE A 56 -12.09 9.61 4.17
CA PHE A 56 -12.08 8.15 4.16
C PHE A 56 -12.42 7.60 2.77
N HIS A 57 -13.50 8.07 2.16
CA HIS A 57 -13.90 7.60 0.84
C HIS A 57 -12.85 7.92 -0.23
N ALA A 58 -12.24 9.09 -0.16
CA ALA A 58 -11.22 9.51 -1.13
C ALA A 58 -9.97 8.64 -1.03
N VAL A 59 -9.44 8.38 0.16
CA VAL A 59 -8.25 7.55 0.31
C VAL A 59 -8.53 6.08 0.05
N TYR A 60 -9.72 5.59 0.40
CA TYR A 60 -10.14 4.23 0.08
C TYR A 60 -10.20 4.02 -1.44
N ASN A 61 -10.82 4.94 -2.15
CA ASN A 61 -10.87 4.89 -3.61
C ASN A 61 -9.49 4.91 -4.23
N GLU A 62 -8.60 5.76 -3.71
CA GLU A 62 -7.21 5.83 -4.17
C GLU A 62 -6.47 4.53 -3.92
N ALA A 63 -6.68 3.90 -2.75
CA ALA A 63 -6.08 2.61 -2.43
C ALA A 63 -6.56 1.50 -3.38
N CYS A 64 -7.83 1.51 -3.74
CA CYS A 64 -8.37 0.57 -4.72
C CYS A 64 -7.73 0.76 -6.10
N GLN A 65 -7.55 2.00 -6.52
CA GLN A 65 -6.91 2.32 -7.80
C GLN A 65 -5.44 1.91 -7.80
N LEU A 66 -4.71 2.18 -6.72
CA LEU A 66 -3.32 1.75 -6.59
C LEU A 66 -3.21 0.23 -6.64
N THR A 67 -4.06 -0.47 -5.90
CA THR A 67 -4.07 -1.94 -5.88
C THR A 67 -4.35 -2.51 -7.27
N ALA A 68 -5.33 -1.98 -7.98
CA ALA A 68 -5.65 -2.41 -9.33
C ALA A 68 -4.48 -2.15 -10.29
N TYR A 69 -3.82 -1.01 -10.18
CA TYR A 69 -2.65 -0.65 -10.96
C TYR A 69 -1.50 -1.64 -10.74
N LEU A 70 -1.21 -1.98 -9.49
CA LEU A 70 -0.15 -2.93 -9.15
C LEU A 70 -0.48 -4.35 -9.60
N CYS A 71 -1.73 -4.78 -9.46
CA CYS A 71 -2.17 -6.09 -9.95
C CYS A 71 -1.97 -6.20 -11.45
N LYS A 72 -2.29 -5.15 -12.20
CA LYS A 72 -2.11 -5.13 -13.65
C LYS A 72 -0.64 -5.10 -14.03
N MET A 73 0.17 -4.27 -13.35
CA MET A 73 1.59 -4.12 -13.64
C MET A 73 2.38 -5.42 -13.40
N PHE A 74 2.07 -6.11 -12.30
CA PHE A 74 2.81 -7.30 -11.88
C PHE A 74 2.08 -8.61 -12.13
N ASN A 75 0.95 -8.56 -12.85
CA ASN A 75 0.14 -9.74 -13.18
C ASN A 75 -0.27 -10.52 -11.93
N ILE A 76 -0.78 -9.80 -10.92
CA ILE A 76 -1.25 -10.38 -9.67
C ILE A 76 -2.75 -10.59 -9.77
N ASP A 77 -3.23 -11.80 -9.39
CA ASP A 77 -4.65 -12.09 -9.29
C ASP A 77 -5.17 -11.54 -7.95
N PRO A 78 -6.05 -10.51 -7.96
CA PRO A 78 -6.55 -9.92 -6.72
C PRO A 78 -7.46 -10.85 -5.92
N ASN A 79 -7.95 -11.94 -6.52
CA ASN A 79 -8.77 -12.95 -5.85
C ASN A 79 -7.96 -14.18 -5.46
N GLY A 80 -6.67 -14.19 -5.74
CA GLY A 80 -5.79 -15.28 -5.43
C GLY A 80 -5.21 -15.17 -4.02
N THR A 81 -4.48 -16.21 -3.66
CA THR A 81 -3.70 -16.24 -2.41
C THR A 81 -2.29 -16.68 -2.73
N VAL A 82 -1.35 -16.25 -1.91
CA VAL A 82 0.05 -16.64 -2.03
C VAL A 82 0.64 -16.82 -0.64
N GLU A 83 1.52 -17.80 -0.51
CA GLU A 83 2.35 -17.97 0.67
C GLU A 83 3.78 -17.65 0.31
N MET A 84 4.39 -16.72 1.01
CA MET A 84 5.78 -16.32 0.77
C MET A 84 6.43 -16.02 2.12
N ASN A 85 7.64 -16.58 2.33
CA ASN A 85 8.40 -16.41 3.57
C ASN A 85 7.60 -16.81 4.81
N GLY A 86 6.76 -17.85 4.71
CA GLY A 86 5.95 -18.37 5.81
C GLY A 86 4.70 -17.54 6.14
N ILE A 87 4.30 -16.63 5.27
CA ILE A 87 3.17 -15.74 5.49
C ILE A 87 2.09 -15.96 4.43
#